data_b4b666f7120bfb66f65826e5c49edcea
#
_entry.id   b4b666f7120bfb66f65826e5c49edcea
#
_cell.length_a   1.000
_cell.length_b   1.000
_cell.length_c   1.000
_cell.angle_alpha   90.00
_cell.angle_beta   90.00
_cell.angle_gamma   90.00
#
_symmetry.space_group_name_H-M   'P 1'
#
loop_
_entity.id
_entity.type
_entity.pdbx_description
1 polymer ?
#
loop_
_entity_poly.entity_id
_entity_poly.type
_entity_poly.pdbx_seq_one_letter_code
_entity_poly.pdbx_strand_id
1 'polypeptide(L)'
;MPEERNDEKRVLEHIKRQKAAQNRRSQFEQHWDDLTRVLLPRRQGFMTTTQDGEQRVEDIYDGTPMQGARSLANTVGAMIRPEGQDLTIIRTENEDLAKVGEVQDWLGRATENLNEAIRDPRARFRQATGEVDLDLVVLGTGILYLGMGMDQDHLLFQSVHLKDGFPLFCDEGKPVGMYRTKKMYLWQAELMFGLENLSRESKEKILNKKQDDKIDLLYSVQRRKGEKKTEPIFSKDLPYEELWMEVQSKHIIREKGFHEFPFIIPRWDTSSGEEYGRSPGMIALPDSNTLQSMGETILVAGQRVADPPLMAPNDGAFSEVNTFPGGMSYYDVETASQVGGNPFFPLISGANLPVTRDMQTDIRNQVAAAFFKNILNLPQSGPQMTATEVIQRKDEFIREV
;
A
#
# COMPACT_ATOMS: atom_id res chain seq x y z
N MET A 1 -29.37 -18.50 23.64
CA MET A 1 -30.06 -19.70 23.15
C MET A 1 -30.65 -19.58 21.73
N PRO A 2 -31.90 -19.11 21.43
CA PRO A 2 -32.28 -18.89 20.00
C PRO A 2 -31.56 -17.72 19.35
N GLU A 3 -31.29 -16.63 20.05
CA GLU A 3 -30.54 -15.47 19.55
C GLU A 3 -29.09 -15.82 19.27
N GLU A 4 -28.38 -16.50 20.13
CA GLU A 4 -27.00 -16.94 19.91
C GLU A 4 -26.84 -17.82 18.66
N ARG A 5 -27.81 -18.72 18.40
CA ARG A 5 -27.85 -19.56 17.21
C ARG A 5 -28.06 -18.73 15.91
N ASN A 6 -28.78 -17.62 16.02
CA ASN A 6 -29.00 -16.74 14.87
C ASN A 6 -27.75 -15.89 14.58
N ASP A 7 -27.08 -15.42 15.62
CA ASP A 7 -25.84 -14.65 15.50
C ASP A 7 -24.70 -15.52 14.93
N GLU A 8 -24.56 -16.75 15.38
CA GLU A 8 -23.57 -17.69 14.84
C GLU A 8 -23.77 -17.91 13.32
N LYS A 9 -25.03 -18.08 12.87
CA LYS A 9 -25.33 -18.23 11.44
C LYS A 9 -24.99 -16.97 10.64
N ARG A 10 -25.32 -15.78 11.18
CA ARG A 10 -24.97 -14.49 10.56
C ARG A 10 -23.45 -14.36 10.42
N VAL A 11 -22.68 -14.62 11.46
CA VAL A 11 -21.23 -14.56 11.45
C VAL A 11 -20.64 -15.53 10.41
N LEU A 12 -21.13 -16.77 10.35
CA LEU A 12 -20.70 -17.75 9.37
C LEU A 12 -20.98 -17.28 7.92
N GLU A 13 -22.12 -16.65 7.68
CA GLU A 13 -22.44 -16.07 6.37
C GLU A 13 -21.45 -14.94 6.00
N HIS A 14 -21.14 -14.04 6.93
CA HIS A 14 -20.18 -12.97 6.70
C HIS A 14 -18.77 -13.51 6.45
N ILE A 15 -18.31 -14.51 7.20
CA ILE A 15 -17.03 -15.19 6.99
C ILE A 15 -16.98 -15.84 5.59
N LYS A 16 -18.06 -16.51 5.18
CA LYS A 16 -18.15 -17.13 3.85
C LYS A 16 -18.07 -16.08 2.73
N ARG A 17 -18.76 -14.96 2.88
CA ARG A 17 -18.74 -13.86 1.92
C ARG A 17 -17.36 -13.18 1.85
N GLN A 18 -16.72 -12.97 3.00
CA GLN A 18 -15.37 -12.42 3.04
C GLN A 18 -14.37 -13.35 2.33
N LYS A 19 -14.41 -14.67 2.59
CA LYS A 19 -13.57 -15.65 1.90
C LYS A 19 -13.84 -15.68 0.39
N ALA A 20 -15.09 -15.55 -0.03
CA ALA A 20 -15.43 -15.46 -1.45
C ALA A 20 -14.85 -14.18 -2.09
N ALA A 21 -14.86 -13.04 -1.39
CA ALA A 21 -14.23 -11.81 -1.85
C ALA A 21 -12.70 -11.96 -1.94
N GLN A 22 -12.07 -12.61 -0.97
CA GLN A 22 -10.64 -12.93 -0.99
C GLN A 22 -10.28 -13.83 -2.17
N ASN A 23 -11.02 -14.89 -2.41
CA ASN A 23 -10.76 -15.80 -3.53
C ASN A 23 -10.85 -15.11 -4.89
N ARG A 24 -11.79 -14.16 -5.07
CA ARG A 24 -11.94 -13.41 -6.33
C ARG A 24 -10.72 -12.55 -6.66
N ARG A 25 -10.00 -12.06 -5.65
CA ARG A 25 -8.82 -11.22 -5.85
C ARG A 25 -7.48 -11.96 -5.78
N SER A 26 -7.47 -13.29 -5.70
CA SER A 26 -6.26 -14.10 -5.54
C SER A 26 -5.17 -13.81 -6.60
N GLN A 27 -5.57 -13.53 -7.84
CA GLN A 27 -4.65 -13.14 -8.92
C GLN A 27 -3.99 -11.78 -8.64
N PHE A 28 -4.76 -10.82 -8.10
CA PHE A 28 -4.22 -9.52 -7.72
C PHE A 28 -3.30 -9.62 -6.50
N GLU A 29 -3.60 -10.48 -5.52
CA GLU A 29 -2.78 -10.64 -4.32
C GLU A 29 -1.36 -11.08 -4.64
N GLN A 30 -1.19 -12.00 -5.59
CA GLN A 30 0.13 -12.42 -6.06
C GLN A 30 0.88 -11.25 -6.71
N HIS A 31 0.21 -10.52 -7.60
CA HIS A 31 0.79 -9.36 -8.28
C HIS A 31 1.14 -8.23 -7.31
N TRP A 32 0.28 -7.96 -6.33
CA TRP A 32 0.56 -6.98 -5.27
C TRP A 32 1.72 -7.41 -4.36
N ASP A 33 1.92 -8.70 -4.11
CA ASP A 33 3.07 -9.18 -3.34
C ASP A 33 4.38 -8.91 -4.07
N ASP A 34 4.43 -9.15 -5.39
CA ASP A 34 5.58 -8.81 -6.23
C ASP A 34 5.85 -7.30 -6.23
N LEU A 35 4.81 -6.47 -6.35
CA LEU A 35 4.92 -5.02 -6.28
C LEU A 35 5.47 -4.54 -4.93
N THR A 36 4.92 -5.06 -3.83
CA THR A 36 5.37 -4.65 -2.49
C THR A 36 6.80 -5.08 -2.21
N ARG A 37 7.25 -6.21 -2.74
CA ARG A 37 8.64 -6.67 -2.59
C ARG A 37 9.64 -5.69 -3.19
N VAL A 38 9.34 -5.09 -4.34
CA VAL A 38 10.28 -4.22 -5.07
C VAL A 38 10.06 -2.73 -4.75
N LEU A 39 8.79 -2.29 -4.67
CA LEU A 39 8.44 -0.88 -4.53
C LEU A 39 8.19 -0.44 -3.09
N LEU A 40 7.72 -1.36 -2.22
CA LEU A 40 7.38 -1.08 -0.82
C LEU A 40 7.92 -2.16 0.15
N PRO A 41 9.23 -2.43 0.18
CA PRO A 41 9.80 -3.54 0.94
C PRO A 41 9.60 -3.43 2.46
N ARG A 42 9.29 -2.24 2.97
CA ARG A 42 9.01 -2.00 4.40
C ARG A 42 7.55 -2.25 4.77
N ARG A 43 6.68 -2.50 3.79
CA ARG A 43 5.27 -2.79 4.03
C ARG A 43 5.03 -4.30 4.10
N GLN A 44 3.99 -4.71 4.83
CA GLN A 44 3.63 -6.14 4.90
C GLN A 44 3.26 -6.67 3.51
N GLY A 45 3.81 -7.85 3.16
CA GLY A 45 3.45 -8.56 1.95
C GLY A 45 2.06 -9.18 2.04
N PHE A 46 1.50 -9.54 0.90
CA PHE A 46 0.19 -10.17 0.82
C PHE A 46 0.25 -11.66 1.14
N MET A 47 1.26 -12.35 0.63
CA MET A 47 1.42 -13.81 0.77
C MET A 47 2.23 -14.21 2.00
N THR A 48 3.16 -13.36 2.43
CA THR A 48 4.05 -13.64 3.56
C THR A 48 3.53 -13.00 4.85
N THR A 49 3.64 -13.73 5.96
CA THR A 49 3.40 -13.16 7.29
C THR A 49 4.72 -12.56 7.77
N THR A 50 4.86 -11.26 7.63
CA THR A 50 6.01 -10.50 8.17
C THR A 50 5.72 -10.07 9.60
N GLN A 51 6.75 -10.05 10.44
CA GLN A 51 6.66 -9.48 11.79
C GLN A 51 6.75 -7.96 11.73
N ASP A 52 6.20 -7.29 12.74
CA ASP A 52 6.29 -5.84 12.83
C ASP A 52 7.77 -5.41 12.93
N GLY A 53 8.20 -4.52 12.02
CA GLY A 53 9.59 -4.05 11.95
C GLY A 53 10.52 -4.88 11.03
N GLU A 54 10.07 -5.99 10.50
CA GLU A 54 10.82 -6.78 9.51
C GLU A 54 10.96 -6.01 8.19
N GLN A 55 12.15 -6.03 7.62
CA GLN A 55 12.46 -5.37 6.35
C GLN A 55 12.86 -6.40 5.30
N ARG A 56 12.16 -6.39 4.16
CA ARG A 56 12.45 -7.24 3.00
C ARG A 56 13.33 -6.48 2.02
N VAL A 57 14.56 -6.16 2.42
CA VAL A 57 15.50 -5.37 1.59
C VAL A 57 16.66 -6.20 1.01
N GLU A 58 16.70 -7.50 1.29
CA GLU A 58 17.81 -8.37 0.91
C GLU A 58 18.02 -8.43 -0.61
N ASP A 59 16.96 -8.35 -1.39
CA ASP A 59 16.98 -8.41 -2.86
C ASP A 59 16.95 -7.03 -3.54
N ILE A 60 17.17 -5.93 -2.79
CA ILE A 60 17.08 -4.58 -3.34
C ILE A 60 18.48 -4.00 -3.56
N TYR A 61 18.89 -4.00 -4.81
CA TYR A 61 20.18 -3.47 -5.27
C TYR A 61 20.08 -2.04 -5.79
N ASP A 62 18.88 -1.62 -6.23
CA ASP A 62 18.63 -0.28 -6.75
C ASP A 62 17.34 0.31 -6.17
N GLY A 63 17.46 1.48 -5.54
CA GLY A 63 16.34 2.18 -4.88
C GLY A 63 15.52 3.11 -5.80
N THR A 64 15.86 3.21 -7.08
CA THR A 64 15.17 4.12 -8.03
C THR A 64 13.67 3.87 -8.10
N PRO A 65 13.17 2.62 -8.17
CA PRO A 65 11.73 2.36 -8.22
C PRO A 65 10.98 2.83 -6.97
N MET A 66 11.55 2.59 -5.77
CA MET A 66 10.95 3.03 -4.50
C MET A 66 10.86 4.56 -4.41
N GLN A 67 11.94 5.24 -4.84
CA GLN A 67 11.98 6.71 -4.84
C GLN A 67 11.00 7.29 -5.85
N GLY A 68 10.88 6.68 -7.04
CA GLY A 68 9.92 7.07 -8.07
C GLY A 68 8.48 6.99 -7.57
N ALA A 69 8.09 5.86 -7.01
CA ALA A 69 6.76 5.64 -6.45
C ALA A 69 6.43 6.66 -5.34
N ARG A 70 7.36 6.89 -4.41
CA ARG A 70 7.17 7.85 -3.31
C ARG A 70 7.10 9.30 -3.81
N SER A 71 7.93 9.66 -4.79
CA SER A 71 7.92 11.00 -5.39
C SER A 71 6.58 11.29 -6.06
N LEU A 72 6.05 10.34 -6.85
CA LEU A 72 4.74 10.47 -7.49
C LEU A 72 3.61 10.57 -6.46
N ALA A 73 3.58 9.71 -5.44
CA ALA A 73 2.56 9.76 -4.39
C ALA A 73 2.56 11.11 -3.66
N ASN A 74 3.73 11.63 -3.30
CA ASN A 74 3.85 12.94 -2.66
C ASN A 74 3.36 14.06 -3.57
N THR A 75 3.65 14.00 -4.86
CA THR A 75 3.24 15.03 -5.83
C THR A 75 1.73 15.01 -6.04
N VAL A 76 1.13 13.83 -6.23
CA VAL A 76 -0.33 13.66 -6.31
C VAL A 76 -0.99 14.20 -5.04
N GLY A 77 -0.47 13.83 -3.88
CA GLY A 77 -0.96 14.34 -2.59
C GLY A 77 -0.90 15.86 -2.48
N ALA A 78 0.22 16.47 -2.86
CA ALA A 78 0.39 17.93 -2.83
C ALA A 78 -0.51 18.67 -3.84
N MET A 79 -0.80 18.05 -4.99
CA MET A 79 -1.69 18.64 -6.00
C MET A 79 -3.15 18.60 -5.59
N ILE A 80 -3.61 17.46 -5.06
CA ILE A 80 -5.01 17.28 -4.67
C ILE A 80 -5.31 18.01 -3.36
N ARG A 81 -4.31 18.09 -2.45
CA ARG A 81 -4.46 18.65 -1.09
C ARG A 81 -3.36 19.67 -0.80
N PRO A 82 -3.37 20.82 -1.49
CA PRO A 82 -2.35 21.86 -1.29
C PRO A 82 -2.36 22.37 0.15
N GLU A 83 -1.16 22.65 0.67
CA GLU A 83 -1.02 23.20 2.03
C GLU A 83 -1.54 24.65 2.10
N GLY A 84 -2.20 24.98 3.19
CA GLY A 84 -2.68 26.33 3.45
C GLY A 84 -3.96 26.74 2.72
N GLN A 85 -4.54 25.85 1.90
CA GLN A 85 -5.84 26.11 1.27
C GLN A 85 -6.95 25.31 1.95
N ASP A 86 -8.18 25.82 1.86
CA ASP A 86 -9.35 25.08 2.32
C ASP A 86 -9.62 23.90 1.37
N LEU A 87 -9.74 22.72 1.97
CA LEU A 87 -9.95 21.47 1.23
C LEU A 87 -11.41 21.30 0.80
N THR A 88 -12.33 21.86 1.59
CA THR A 88 -13.76 21.72 1.39
C THR A 88 -14.45 23.07 1.52
N ILE A 89 -15.48 23.27 0.73
CA ILE A 89 -16.36 24.44 0.80
C ILE A 89 -17.79 23.94 0.85
N ILE A 90 -18.53 24.33 1.91
CA ILE A 90 -19.94 23.97 2.04
C ILE A 90 -20.77 25.01 1.28
N ARG A 91 -21.63 24.53 0.39
CA ARG A 91 -22.53 25.36 -0.42
C ARG A 91 -23.96 24.82 -0.35
N THR A 92 -24.94 25.70 -0.56
CA THR A 92 -26.33 25.28 -0.77
C THR A 92 -26.64 25.17 -2.26
N GLU A 93 -27.46 24.18 -2.62
CA GLU A 93 -27.99 24.06 -4.01
C GLU A 93 -29.07 25.07 -4.33
N ASN A 94 -29.71 25.67 -3.32
CA ASN A 94 -30.78 26.66 -3.51
C ASN A 94 -30.15 28.03 -3.74
N GLU A 95 -30.33 28.55 -4.98
CA GLU A 95 -29.78 29.85 -5.40
C GLU A 95 -30.36 31.04 -4.61
N ASP A 96 -31.61 30.95 -4.17
CA ASP A 96 -32.24 32.02 -3.39
C ASP A 96 -31.69 32.07 -1.97
N LEU A 97 -31.46 30.91 -1.34
CA LEU A 97 -30.81 30.84 -0.03
C LEU A 97 -29.34 31.26 -0.11
N ALA A 98 -28.65 30.95 -1.21
CA ALA A 98 -27.29 31.37 -1.44
C ALA A 98 -27.07 32.89 -1.46
N LYS A 99 -28.13 33.70 -1.71
CA LYS A 99 -28.06 35.14 -1.74
C LYS A 99 -28.35 35.80 -0.37
N VAL A 100 -28.83 35.03 0.59
CA VAL A 100 -29.15 35.54 1.93
C VAL A 100 -27.86 35.64 2.76
N GLY A 101 -27.53 36.84 3.25
CA GLY A 101 -26.31 37.11 3.99
C GLY A 101 -26.13 36.23 5.24
N GLU A 102 -27.17 36.00 6.03
CA GLU A 102 -27.12 35.13 7.22
C GLU A 102 -26.78 33.67 6.86
N VAL A 103 -27.30 33.19 5.69
CA VAL A 103 -26.98 31.85 5.20
C VAL A 103 -25.53 31.76 4.73
N GLN A 104 -25.02 32.79 4.06
CA GLN A 104 -23.61 32.86 3.64
C GLN A 104 -22.67 32.85 4.86
N ASP A 105 -22.98 33.64 5.88
CA ASP A 105 -22.19 33.67 7.13
C ASP A 105 -22.22 32.34 7.86
N TRP A 106 -23.37 31.66 7.87
CA TRP A 106 -23.47 30.32 8.44
C TRP A 106 -22.65 29.28 7.66
N LEU A 107 -22.77 29.28 6.32
CA LEU A 107 -22.02 28.38 5.44
C LEU A 107 -20.52 28.65 5.53
N GLY A 108 -20.11 29.92 5.65
CA GLY A 108 -18.70 30.30 5.86
C GLY A 108 -18.16 29.69 7.16
N ARG A 109 -18.84 29.92 8.28
CA ARG A 109 -18.44 29.34 9.59
C ARG A 109 -18.46 27.81 9.57
N ALA A 110 -19.44 27.18 8.94
CA ALA A 110 -19.50 25.75 8.81
C ALA A 110 -18.32 25.20 7.99
N THR A 111 -17.91 25.92 6.93
CA THR A 111 -16.74 25.59 6.11
C THR A 111 -15.44 25.68 6.95
N GLU A 112 -15.26 26.77 7.70
CA GLU A 112 -14.11 26.97 8.58
C GLU A 112 -14.02 25.83 9.62
N ASN A 113 -15.10 25.57 10.35
CA ASN A 113 -15.15 24.52 11.38
C ASN A 113 -14.84 23.13 10.80
N LEU A 114 -15.34 22.82 9.59
CA LEU A 114 -15.06 21.54 8.93
C LEU A 114 -13.56 21.43 8.56
N ASN A 115 -13.00 22.48 7.97
CA ASN A 115 -11.59 22.49 7.61
C ASN A 115 -10.68 22.43 8.85
N GLU A 116 -11.04 23.08 9.96
CA GLU A 116 -10.34 22.96 11.24
C GLU A 116 -10.41 21.51 11.78
N ALA A 117 -11.58 20.89 11.75
CA ALA A 117 -11.75 19.50 12.18
C ALA A 117 -10.92 18.50 11.33
N ILE A 118 -10.78 18.74 10.02
CA ILE A 118 -9.94 17.93 9.14
C ILE A 118 -8.44 18.18 9.44
N ARG A 119 -8.07 19.41 9.78
CA ARG A 119 -6.69 19.79 10.09
C ARG A 119 -6.26 19.43 11.52
N ASP A 120 -7.18 19.04 12.40
CA ASP A 120 -6.85 18.61 13.77
C ASP A 120 -5.79 17.48 13.70
N PRO A 121 -4.65 17.60 14.40
CA PRO A 121 -3.62 16.55 14.43
C PRO A 121 -4.17 15.18 14.86
N ARG A 122 -5.20 15.14 15.72
CA ARG A 122 -5.86 13.91 16.17
C ARG A 122 -6.63 13.22 15.04
N ALA A 123 -7.09 13.96 14.04
CA ALA A 123 -7.78 13.41 12.88
C ALA A 123 -6.85 12.58 11.97
N ARG A 124 -5.52 12.80 12.02
CA ARG A 124 -4.49 12.08 11.24
C ARG A 124 -4.70 12.12 9.72
N PHE A 125 -5.39 13.15 9.22
CA PHE A 125 -5.79 13.25 7.82
C PHE A 125 -4.60 13.14 6.84
N ARG A 126 -3.55 13.96 7.06
CA ARG A 126 -2.36 13.97 6.18
C ARG A 126 -1.63 12.62 6.18
N GLN A 127 -1.50 12.00 7.35
CA GLN A 127 -0.83 10.70 7.45
C GLN A 127 -1.62 9.64 6.71
N ALA A 128 -2.93 9.53 6.98
CA ALA A 128 -3.77 8.51 6.38
C ALA A 128 -3.89 8.67 4.85
N THR A 129 -4.07 9.91 4.36
CA THR A 129 -4.15 10.18 2.92
C THR A 129 -2.83 9.96 2.22
N GLY A 130 -1.68 10.30 2.82
CA GLY A 130 -0.36 10.03 2.24
C GLY A 130 -0.06 8.53 2.12
N GLU A 131 -0.53 7.71 3.06
CA GLU A 131 -0.46 6.25 2.95
C GLU A 131 -1.35 5.72 1.82
N VAL A 132 -2.56 6.27 1.67
CA VAL A 132 -3.50 5.91 0.59
C VAL A 132 -2.94 6.32 -0.77
N ASP A 133 -2.32 7.50 -0.90
CA ASP A 133 -1.68 7.94 -2.15
C ASP A 133 -0.57 6.97 -2.59
N LEU A 134 0.22 6.51 -1.62
CA LEU A 134 1.27 5.54 -1.91
C LEU A 134 0.70 4.18 -2.32
N ASP A 135 -0.38 3.73 -1.67
CA ASP A 135 -1.10 2.51 -2.08
C ASP A 135 -1.70 2.66 -3.48
N LEU A 136 -2.26 3.82 -3.78
CA LEU A 136 -2.84 4.12 -5.08
C LEU A 136 -1.79 4.05 -6.21
N VAL A 137 -0.62 4.66 -6.00
CA VAL A 137 0.48 4.65 -6.97
C VAL A 137 1.09 3.27 -7.16
N VAL A 138 1.19 2.45 -6.11
CA VAL A 138 1.85 1.15 -6.18
C VAL A 138 0.87 0.01 -6.46
N LEU A 139 -0.25 -0.05 -5.74
CA LEU A 139 -1.22 -1.15 -5.80
C LEU A 139 -2.42 -0.85 -6.71
N GLY A 140 -2.60 0.41 -7.12
CA GLY A 140 -3.69 0.88 -7.97
C GLY A 140 -5.01 1.11 -7.23
N THR A 141 -5.12 0.71 -5.97
CA THR A 141 -6.31 0.89 -5.15
C THR A 141 -5.89 1.24 -3.73
N GLY A 142 -6.48 2.29 -3.18
CA GLY A 142 -6.31 2.67 -1.79
C GLY A 142 -7.61 2.52 -1.01
N ILE A 143 -7.53 2.44 0.31
CA ILE A 143 -8.70 2.37 1.19
C ILE A 143 -8.51 3.36 2.33
N LEU A 144 -9.38 4.35 2.42
CA LEU A 144 -9.44 5.32 3.50
C LEU A 144 -10.73 5.12 4.30
N TYR A 145 -10.59 4.93 5.60
CA TYR A 145 -11.70 4.94 6.54
C TYR A 145 -11.87 6.34 7.11
N LEU A 146 -13.10 6.82 7.16
CA LEU A 146 -13.52 8.04 7.81
C LEU A 146 -14.52 7.70 8.92
N GLY A 147 -14.19 8.07 10.14
CA GLY A 147 -15.05 7.84 11.30
C GLY A 147 -14.80 8.87 12.39
N MET A 148 -15.25 8.55 13.58
CA MET A 148 -15.00 9.33 14.79
C MET A 148 -13.93 8.66 15.66
N GLY A 149 -13.16 9.45 16.39
CA GLY A 149 -12.23 8.95 17.40
C GLY A 149 -12.94 8.15 18.51
N MET A 150 -12.16 7.50 19.37
CA MET A 150 -12.73 6.68 20.46
C MET A 150 -13.68 7.47 21.37
N ASP A 151 -13.30 8.73 21.67
CA ASP A 151 -14.06 9.62 22.54
C ASP A 151 -15.19 10.36 21.81
N GLN A 152 -15.36 10.11 20.49
CA GLN A 152 -16.35 10.71 19.61
C GLN A 152 -16.30 12.26 19.55
N ASP A 153 -15.15 12.85 19.85
CA ASP A 153 -14.92 14.30 19.92
C ASP A 153 -14.16 14.88 18.72
N HIS A 154 -13.59 14.01 17.86
CA HIS A 154 -12.84 14.40 16.67
C HIS A 154 -13.02 13.44 15.51
N LEU A 155 -12.78 13.93 14.29
CA LEU A 155 -12.73 13.07 13.10
C LEU A 155 -11.52 12.16 13.16
N LEU A 156 -11.63 10.97 12.61
CA LEU A 156 -10.53 10.01 12.47
C LEU A 156 -10.44 9.51 11.04
N PHE A 157 -9.30 9.77 10.40
CA PHE A 157 -8.95 9.18 9.11
C PHE A 157 -7.95 8.05 9.33
N GLN A 158 -8.19 6.91 8.72
CA GLN A 158 -7.31 5.75 8.83
C GLN A 158 -7.13 5.08 7.47
N SER A 159 -5.89 4.91 7.04
CA SER A 159 -5.56 4.04 5.91
C SER A 159 -5.78 2.58 6.30
N VAL A 160 -6.40 1.81 5.43
CA VAL A 160 -6.58 0.37 5.59
C VAL A 160 -5.79 -0.32 4.49
N HIS A 161 -4.84 -1.16 4.89
CA HIS A 161 -4.04 -1.92 3.93
C HIS A 161 -4.92 -2.87 3.12
N LEU A 162 -4.69 -2.96 1.80
CA LEU A 162 -5.46 -3.86 0.92
C LEU A 162 -5.39 -5.32 1.34
N LYS A 163 -4.34 -5.76 2.02
CA LYS A 163 -4.24 -7.11 2.59
C LYS A 163 -5.42 -7.41 3.52
N ASP A 164 -5.79 -6.45 4.34
CA ASP A 164 -6.81 -6.59 5.38
C ASP A 164 -8.19 -6.12 4.93
N GLY A 165 -8.25 -5.29 3.87
CA GLY A 165 -9.49 -4.69 3.36
C GLY A 165 -10.01 -5.40 2.10
N PHE A 166 -11.30 -5.74 2.09
CA PHE A 166 -11.99 -6.44 0.99
C PHE A 166 -13.21 -5.62 0.58
N PRO A 167 -13.04 -4.63 -0.31
CA PRO A 167 -14.16 -3.84 -0.81
C PRO A 167 -15.09 -4.67 -1.68
N LEU A 168 -16.37 -4.33 -1.62
CA LEU A 168 -17.41 -4.91 -2.46
C LEU A 168 -17.99 -3.80 -3.34
N PHE A 169 -17.93 -3.99 -4.64
CA PHE A 169 -18.43 -3.02 -5.61
C PHE A 169 -19.78 -3.51 -6.19
N CYS A 170 -20.65 -2.56 -6.55
CA CYS A 170 -21.81 -2.84 -7.38
C CYS A 170 -21.40 -2.78 -8.86
N ASP A 171 -22.36 -3.13 -9.74
CA ASP A 171 -22.16 -3.11 -11.19
C ASP A 171 -21.80 -1.72 -11.74
N GLU A 172 -22.25 -0.65 -11.07
CA GLU A 172 -21.88 0.73 -11.39
C GLU A 172 -20.44 1.10 -10.96
N GLY A 173 -19.67 0.18 -10.38
CA GLY A 173 -18.31 0.43 -9.86
C GLY A 173 -18.27 1.23 -8.56
N LYS A 174 -19.41 1.47 -7.88
CA LYS A 174 -19.45 2.14 -6.57
C LYS A 174 -19.24 1.13 -5.45
N PRO A 175 -18.50 1.48 -4.37
CA PRO A 175 -18.37 0.63 -3.21
C PRO A 175 -19.70 0.57 -2.44
N VAL A 176 -20.21 -0.63 -2.21
CA VAL A 176 -21.48 -0.90 -1.49
C VAL A 176 -21.27 -1.63 -0.18
N GLY A 177 -20.07 -2.14 0.03
CA GLY A 177 -19.72 -2.85 1.27
C GLY A 177 -18.22 -2.99 1.42
N MET A 178 -17.82 -3.36 2.63
CA MET A 178 -16.43 -3.56 3.01
C MET A 178 -16.34 -4.68 4.04
N TYR A 179 -15.41 -5.58 3.85
CA TYR A 179 -14.91 -6.44 4.91
C TYR A 179 -13.49 -6.03 5.27
N ARG A 180 -13.17 -6.05 6.57
CA ARG A 180 -11.83 -5.83 7.08
C ARG A 180 -11.50 -6.91 8.10
N THR A 181 -10.40 -7.62 7.87
CA THR A 181 -9.81 -8.50 8.87
C THR A 181 -8.89 -7.69 9.78
N LYS A 182 -8.92 -7.94 11.06
CA LYS A 182 -8.07 -7.25 12.03
C LYS A 182 -7.64 -8.22 13.12
N LYS A 183 -6.33 -8.28 13.38
CA LYS A 183 -5.77 -8.93 14.55
C LYS A 183 -5.51 -7.88 15.62
N MET A 184 -6.02 -8.08 16.82
CA MET A 184 -5.75 -7.19 17.95
C MET A 184 -5.53 -7.98 19.24
N TYR A 185 -4.83 -7.36 20.18
CA TYR A 185 -4.67 -7.93 21.51
C TYR A 185 -5.98 -7.88 22.30
N LEU A 186 -6.18 -8.82 23.20
CA LEU A 186 -7.40 -8.88 24.02
C LEU A 186 -7.59 -7.62 24.87
N TRP A 187 -6.51 -7.03 25.41
CA TRP A 187 -6.60 -5.77 26.17
C TRP A 187 -7.09 -4.60 25.30
N GLN A 188 -6.71 -4.56 24.00
CA GLN A 188 -7.22 -3.54 23.07
C GLN A 188 -8.70 -3.75 22.76
N ALA A 189 -9.11 -5.00 22.62
CA ALA A 189 -10.51 -5.35 22.38
C ALA A 189 -11.38 -5.01 23.61
N GLU A 190 -10.89 -5.26 24.83
CA GLU A 190 -11.54 -4.86 26.06
C GLU A 190 -11.70 -3.34 26.15
N LEU A 191 -10.65 -2.58 25.84
CA LEU A 191 -10.68 -1.11 25.84
C LEU A 191 -11.68 -0.55 24.81
N MET A 192 -11.77 -1.15 23.62
CA MET A 192 -12.59 -0.65 22.51
C MET A 192 -14.05 -1.03 22.63
N PHE A 193 -14.35 -2.22 23.11
CA PHE A 193 -15.71 -2.79 23.10
C PHE A 193 -16.29 -2.97 24.49
N GLY A 194 -15.47 -2.98 25.53
CA GLY A 194 -15.85 -3.37 26.88
C GLY A 194 -15.87 -4.88 27.09
N LEU A 195 -15.53 -5.33 28.29
CA LEU A 195 -15.48 -6.75 28.63
C LEU A 195 -16.83 -7.45 28.40
N GLU A 196 -17.94 -6.75 28.66
CA GLU A 196 -19.29 -7.32 28.59
C GLU A 196 -19.68 -7.80 27.18
N ASN A 197 -19.17 -7.17 26.16
CA ASN A 197 -19.53 -7.46 24.76
C ASN A 197 -18.67 -8.54 24.12
N LEU A 198 -17.55 -8.92 24.73
CA LEU A 198 -16.69 -9.97 24.22
C LEU A 198 -17.29 -11.37 24.40
N SER A 199 -16.82 -12.34 23.62
CA SER A 199 -17.25 -13.73 23.77
C SER A 199 -16.83 -14.32 25.10
N ARG A 200 -17.47 -15.42 25.49
CA ARG A 200 -17.16 -16.14 26.72
C ARG A 200 -15.70 -16.60 26.77
N GLU A 201 -15.17 -17.10 25.64
CA GLU A 201 -13.78 -17.54 25.55
C GLU A 201 -12.79 -16.39 25.73
N SER A 202 -13.06 -15.24 25.12
CA SER A 202 -12.23 -14.04 25.25
C SER A 202 -12.25 -13.49 26.67
N LYS A 203 -13.42 -13.49 27.33
CA LYS A 203 -13.56 -13.12 28.74
C LYS A 203 -12.75 -14.02 29.68
N GLU A 204 -12.84 -15.33 29.48
CA GLU A 204 -12.09 -16.32 30.28
C GLU A 204 -10.56 -16.13 30.10
N LYS A 205 -10.08 -15.83 28.89
CA LYS A 205 -8.66 -15.52 28.64
C LYS A 205 -8.21 -14.25 29.37
N ILE A 206 -9.01 -13.19 29.35
CA ILE A 206 -8.71 -11.93 30.05
C ILE A 206 -8.64 -12.15 31.56
N LEU A 207 -9.62 -12.87 32.14
CA LEU A 207 -9.66 -13.21 33.56
C LEU A 207 -8.45 -14.07 33.98
N ASN A 208 -7.97 -14.93 33.09
CA ASN A 208 -6.77 -15.75 33.29
C ASN A 208 -5.45 -15.00 33.01
N LYS A 209 -5.46 -13.65 32.94
CA LYS A 209 -4.29 -12.78 32.69
C LYS A 209 -3.58 -13.04 31.36
N LYS A 210 -4.29 -13.51 30.35
CA LYS A 210 -3.79 -13.70 28.97
C LYS A 210 -4.22 -12.54 28.08
N GLN A 211 -4.01 -11.31 28.54
CA GLN A 211 -4.46 -10.09 27.84
C GLN A 211 -3.64 -9.80 26.57
N ASP A 212 -2.43 -10.37 26.46
CA ASP A 212 -1.53 -10.23 25.31
C ASP A 212 -1.81 -11.26 24.20
N ASP A 213 -2.78 -12.16 24.39
CA ASP A 213 -3.23 -13.03 23.30
C ASP A 213 -3.94 -12.21 22.23
N LYS A 214 -3.68 -12.57 20.96
CA LYS A 214 -4.32 -11.93 19.80
C LYS A 214 -5.61 -12.66 19.44
N ILE A 215 -6.62 -11.88 19.10
CA ILE A 215 -7.88 -12.38 18.53
C ILE A 215 -8.05 -11.93 17.10
N ASP A 216 -8.67 -12.79 16.29
CA ASP A 216 -9.02 -12.49 14.91
C ASP A 216 -10.43 -11.90 14.86
N LEU A 217 -10.53 -10.66 14.40
CA LEU A 217 -11.79 -9.95 14.25
C LEU A 217 -12.11 -9.75 12.77
N LEU A 218 -13.40 -9.89 12.45
CA LEU A 218 -13.96 -9.50 11.17
C LEU A 218 -14.85 -8.28 11.37
N TYR A 219 -14.47 -7.18 10.73
CA TYR A 219 -15.25 -5.97 10.63
C TYR A 219 -15.98 -5.95 9.30
N SER A 220 -17.27 -5.65 9.32
CA SER A 220 -18.10 -5.59 8.13
C SER A 220 -18.93 -4.31 8.12
N VAL A 221 -18.90 -3.59 7.01
CA VAL A 221 -19.86 -2.53 6.73
C VAL A 221 -20.54 -2.87 5.41
N GLN A 222 -21.86 -2.98 5.41
CA GLN A 222 -22.64 -3.34 4.23
C GLN A 222 -23.94 -2.56 4.19
N ARG A 223 -24.41 -2.29 2.96
CA ARG A 223 -25.74 -1.73 2.78
C ARG A 223 -26.79 -2.76 3.25
N ARG A 224 -27.71 -2.33 4.12
CA ARG A 224 -28.81 -3.17 4.57
C ARG A 224 -29.74 -3.51 3.42
N LYS A 225 -30.25 -4.73 3.41
CA LYS A 225 -31.29 -5.18 2.51
C LYS A 225 -32.63 -4.72 3.07
N GLY A 226 -33.40 -3.97 2.30
CA GLY A 226 -34.72 -3.52 2.69
C GLY A 226 -35.00 -2.06 2.30
N GLU A 227 -36.22 -1.59 2.57
CA GLU A 227 -36.62 -0.22 2.34
C GLU A 227 -35.91 0.74 3.29
N LYS A 228 -35.46 1.89 2.78
CA LYS A 228 -34.92 2.97 3.61
C LYS A 228 -36.03 3.45 4.54
N LYS A 229 -35.85 3.37 5.85
CA LYS A 229 -36.73 4.07 6.77
C LYS A 229 -36.51 5.57 6.64
N THR A 230 -37.58 6.32 6.50
CA THR A 230 -37.56 7.77 6.25
C THR A 230 -36.96 8.53 7.45
N GLU A 231 -37.17 8.01 8.66
CA GLU A 231 -36.61 8.56 9.91
C GLU A 231 -36.09 7.42 10.79
N PRO A 232 -34.79 7.07 10.69
CA PRO A 232 -34.21 6.04 11.52
C PRO A 232 -34.05 6.55 12.95
N ILE A 233 -34.75 5.91 13.91
CA ILE A 233 -34.70 6.25 15.34
C ILE A 233 -33.52 5.55 16.02
N PHE A 234 -33.18 4.35 15.56
CA PHE A 234 -32.12 3.54 16.14
C PHE A 234 -30.95 3.35 15.18
N SER A 235 -29.75 3.19 15.71
CA SER A 235 -28.55 2.93 14.87
C SER A 235 -28.71 1.64 14.03
N LYS A 236 -29.53 0.69 14.48
CA LYS A 236 -29.87 -0.53 13.72
C LYS A 236 -30.76 -0.27 12.49
N ASP A 237 -31.37 0.89 12.39
CA ASP A 237 -32.26 1.27 11.26
C ASP A 237 -31.53 2.03 10.17
N LEU A 238 -30.26 2.40 10.40
CA LEU A 238 -29.44 3.15 9.47
C LEU A 238 -29.13 2.36 8.18
N PRO A 239 -28.93 3.04 7.03
CA PRO A 239 -28.78 2.39 5.72
C PRO A 239 -27.63 1.41 5.60
N TYR A 240 -26.54 1.67 6.33
CA TYR A 240 -25.36 0.80 6.34
C TYR A 240 -25.26 0.12 7.70
N GLU A 241 -25.09 -1.20 7.69
CA GLU A 241 -24.88 -2.04 8.86
C GLU A 241 -23.38 -2.09 9.18
N GLU A 242 -23.02 -1.84 10.42
CA GLU A 242 -21.69 -2.03 10.98
C GLU A 242 -21.70 -3.23 11.91
N LEU A 243 -20.86 -4.23 11.66
CA LEU A 243 -20.69 -5.41 12.50
C LEU A 243 -19.23 -5.62 12.86
N TRP A 244 -18.99 -5.85 14.16
CA TRP A 244 -17.73 -6.38 14.66
C TRP A 244 -17.96 -7.80 15.17
N MET A 245 -17.18 -8.75 14.67
CA MET A 245 -17.37 -10.17 14.89
C MET A 245 -16.06 -10.83 15.29
N GLU A 246 -16.09 -11.68 16.30
CA GLU A 246 -15.00 -12.61 16.60
C GLU A 246 -15.11 -13.82 15.65
N VAL A 247 -14.04 -14.13 14.95
CA VAL A 247 -14.05 -15.17 13.92
C VAL A 247 -14.06 -16.57 14.55
N GLN A 248 -13.28 -16.78 15.61
CA GLN A 248 -13.12 -18.10 16.24
C GLN A 248 -14.38 -18.49 17.02
N SER A 249 -14.86 -17.62 17.89
CA SER A 249 -16.04 -17.86 18.73
C SER A 249 -17.36 -17.62 18.00
N LYS A 250 -17.32 -17.10 16.77
CA LYS A 250 -18.49 -16.76 15.94
C LYS A 250 -19.48 -15.85 16.66
N HIS A 251 -18.96 -14.90 17.41
CA HIS A 251 -19.73 -13.99 18.26
C HIS A 251 -19.76 -12.59 17.67
N ILE A 252 -20.94 -11.92 17.72
CA ILE A 252 -21.09 -10.51 17.34
C ILE A 252 -20.79 -9.66 18.57
N ILE A 253 -19.67 -8.91 18.52
CA ILE A 253 -19.26 -8.02 19.60
C ILE A 253 -20.11 -6.75 19.62
N ARG A 254 -20.32 -6.15 18.43
CA ARG A 254 -21.02 -4.87 18.30
C ARG A 254 -21.75 -4.78 16.98
N GLU A 255 -23.00 -4.32 17.04
CA GLU A 255 -23.80 -3.95 15.88
C GLU A 255 -24.17 -2.47 15.99
N LYS A 256 -23.83 -1.69 14.97
CA LYS A 256 -24.19 -0.28 14.79
C LYS A 256 -24.60 -0.03 13.34
N GLY A 257 -24.73 1.22 12.95
CA GLY A 257 -24.98 1.60 11.57
C GLY A 257 -24.41 2.97 11.25
N PHE A 258 -24.32 3.24 9.93
CA PHE A 258 -23.92 4.52 9.39
C PHE A 258 -25.00 5.06 8.44
N HIS A 259 -25.13 6.38 8.38
CA HIS A 259 -25.97 7.07 7.38
C HIS A 259 -25.35 6.95 5.98
N GLU A 260 -24.03 7.11 5.91
CA GLU A 260 -23.25 7.06 4.68
C GLU A 260 -22.17 5.99 4.80
N PHE A 261 -21.66 5.53 3.64
CA PHE A 261 -20.59 4.53 3.61
C PHE A 261 -19.27 5.15 4.09
N PRO A 262 -18.65 4.65 5.19
CA PRO A 262 -17.53 5.32 5.83
C PRO A 262 -16.17 5.04 5.17
N PHE A 263 -16.13 4.39 4.01
CA PHE A 263 -14.90 4.10 3.29
C PHE A 263 -14.84 4.82 1.96
N ILE A 264 -13.73 5.46 1.70
CA ILE A 264 -13.37 6.05 0.41
C ILE A 264 -12.35 5.13 -0.23
N ILE A 265 -12.65 4.63 -1.45
CA ILE A 265 -11.84 3.62 -2.13
C ILE A 265 -11.46 4.16 -3.52
N PRO A 266 -10.42 5.03 -3.59
CA PRO A 266 -9.91 5.51 -4.85
C PRO A 266 -9.23 4.37 -5.63
N ARG A 267 -9.37 4.41 -6.97
CA ARG A 267 -8.69 3.53 -7.91
C ARG A 267 -7.97 4.40 -8.94
N TRP A 268 -6.74 4.06 -9.27
CA TRP A 268 -5.92 4.86 -10.18
C TRP A 268 -6.49 4.82 -11.60
N ASP A 269 -6.47 3.65 -12.20
CA ASP A 269 -7.04 3.41 -13.52
C ASP A 269 -7.94 2.17 -13.45
N THR A 270 -9.08 2.20 -14.13
CA THR A 270 -10.08 1.14 -14.05
C THR A 270 -10.33 0.54 -15.41
N SER A 271 -10.04 -0.75 -15.55
CA SER A 271 -10.43 -1.52 -16.71
C SER A 271 -11.84 -2.06 -16.57
N SER A 272 -12.56 -2.13 -17.70
CA SER A 272 -13.91 -2.70 -17.72
C SER A 272 -13.91 -4.14 -17.22
N GLY A 273 -14.74 -4.42 -16.22
CA GLY A 273 -14.86 -5.75 -15.59
C GLY A 273 -13.88 -6.04 -14.46
N GLU A 274 -12.98 -5.12 -14.11
CA GLU A 274 -12.07 -5.25 -12.96
C GLU A 274 -12.61 -4.50 -11.74
N GLU A 275 -12.58 -5.15 -10.58
CA GLU A 275 -12.99 -4.54 -9.30
C GLU A 275 -11.89 -3.62 -8.74
N TYR A 276 -10.62 -3.91 -9.03
CA TYR A 276 -9.45 -3.18 -8.52
C TYR A 276 -8.78 -2.37 -9.62
N GLY A 277 -8.14 -1.28 -9.22
CA GLY A 277 -7.45 -0.37 -10.14
C GLY A 277 -6.09 -0.90 -10.59
N ARG A 278 -5.62 -0.39 -11.73
CA ARG A 278 -4.27 -0.58 -12.27
C ARG A 278 -3.39 0.61 -11.90
N SER A 279 -2.11 0.38 -11.63
CA SER A 279 -1.21 1.40 -11.12
C SER A 279 -0.01 1.67 -12.03
N PRO A 280 0.61 2.84 -11.93
CA PRO A 280 1.93 3.09 -12.52
C PRO A 280 2.99 2.09 -12.04
N GLY A 281 2.90 1.66 -10.77
CA GLY A 281 3.78 0.62 -10.22
C GLY A 281 3.70 -0.70 -10.97
N MET A 282 2.49 -1.10 -11.44
CA MET A 282 2.32 -2.31 -12.26
C MET A 282 3.02 -2.18 -13.61
N ILE A 283 3.01 -0.98 -14.21
CA ILE A 283 3.71 -0.70 -15.47
C ILE A 283 5.22 -0.75 -15.25
N ALA A 284 5.72 -0.17 -14.15
CA ALA A 284 7.13 -0.10 -13.83
C ALA A 284 7.73 -1.41 -13.30
N LEU A 285 6.92 -2.42 -12.95
CA LEU A 285 7.40 -3.64 -12.29
C LEU A 285 8.39 -4.46 -13.12
N PRO A 286 8.17 -4.74 -14.43
CA PRO A 286 9.10 -5.51 -15.25
C PRO A 286 10.49 -4.84 -15.32
N ASP A 287 10.52 -3.53 -15.57
CA ASP A 287 11.76 -2.76 -15.64
C ASP A 287 12.44 -2.67 -14.28
N SER A 288 11.66 -2.57 -13.19
CA SER A 288 12.16 -2.58 -11.84
C SER A 288 12.83 -3.91 -11.47
N ASN A 289 12.24 -5.04 -11.84
CA ASN A 289 12.84 -6.37 -11.64
C ASN A 289 14.14 -6.53 -12.45
N THR A 290 14.14 -6.07 -13.71
CA THR A 290 15.34 -6.07 -14.55
C THR A 290 16.45 -5.23 -13.91
N LEU A 291 16.11 -4.07 -13.37
CA LEU A 291 17.05 -3.17 -12.69
C LEU A 291 17.68 -3.82 -11.45
N GLN A 292 16.90 -4.56 -10.64
CA GLN A 292 17.42 -5.30 -9.50
C GLN A 292 18.40 -6.39 -9.94
N SER A 293 18.03 -7.20 -10.95
CA SER A 293 18.91 -8.27 -11.48
C SER A 293 20.21 -7.73 -12.07
N MET A 294 20.13 -6.58 -12.76
CA MET A 294 21.33 -5.89 -13.27
C MET A 294 22.21 -5.35 -12.13
N GLY A 295 21.58 -4.80 -11.07
CA GLY A 295 22.27 -4.31 -9.88
C GLY A 295 23.08 -5.43 -9.20
N GLU A 296 22.47 -6.59 -9.00
CA GLU A 296 23.12 -7.78 -8.49
C GLU A 296 24.29 -8.21 -9.36
N THR A 297 24.05 -8.33 -10.67
CA THR A 297 25.10 -8.75 -11.63
C THR A 297 26.29 -7.79 -11.62
N ILE A 298 26.05 -6.48 -11.56
CA ILE A 298 27.12 -5.45 -11.50
C ILE A 298 27.92 -5.58 -10.21
N LEU A 299 27.25 -5.83 -9.07
CA LEU A 299 27.93 -6.02 -7.78
C LEU A 299 28.83 -7.26 -7.82
N VAL A 300 28.31 -8.40 -8.30
CA VAL A 300 29.09 -9.64 -8.43
C VAL A 300 30.25 -9.47 -9.40
N ALA A 301 30.02 -8.82 -10.55
CA ALA A 301 31.09 -8.52 -11.50
C ALA A 301 32.14 -7.59 -10.91
N GLY A 302 31.71 -6.55 -10.16
CA GLY A 302 32.62 -5.64 -9.44
C GLY A 302 33.47 -6.35 -8.39
N GLN A 303 32.89 -7.27 -7.62
CA GLN A 303 33.62 -8.10 -6.64
C GLN A 303 34.67 -8.98 -7.32
N ARG A 304 34.31 -9.61 -8.45
CA ARG A 304 35.28 -10.43 -9.23
C ARG A 304 36.40 -9.60 -9.86
N VAL A 305 36.13 -8.36 -10.18
CA VAL A 305 37.18 -7.45 -10.70
C VAL A 305 38.10 -6.96 -9.56
N ALA A 306 37.53 -6.69 -8.38
CA ALA A 306 38.29 -6.23 -7.22
C ALA A 306 39.14 -7.36 -6.56
N ASP A 307 38.59 -8.57 -6.55
CA ASP A 307 39.23 -9.77 -6.01
C ASP A 307 39.07 -10.93 -7.01
N PRO A 308 39.89 -10.93 -8.11
CA PRO A 308 39.73 -11.89 -9.19
C PRO A 308 40.06 -13.29 -8.73
N PRO A 309 39.28 -14.31 -9.13
CA PRO A 309 39.66 -15.69 -8.90
C PRO A 309 40.95 -15.98 -9.63
N LEU A 310 41.87 -16.67 -8.94
CA LEU A 310 43.21 -16.98 -9.44
C LEU A 310 43.27 -18.37 -10.04
N MET A 311 43.99 -18.47 -11.12
CA MET A 311 44.41 -19.75 -11.68
C MET A 311 45.84 -20.10 -11.19
N ALA A 312 46.00 -21.27 -10.58
CA ALA A 312 47.24 -21.78 -10.06
C ALA A 312 47.63 -23.11 -10.77
N PRO A 313 48.92 -23.40 -10.93
CA PRO A 313 49.35 -24.68 -11.49
C PRO A 313 48.98 -25.85 -10.59
N ASN A 314 48.54 -26.95 -11.16
CA ASN A 314 48.14 -28.16 -10.46
C ASN A 314 49.25 -29.23 -10.55
N ASP A 315 49.63 -29.83 -9.42
CA ASP A 315 50.57 -30.94 -9.35
C ASP A 315 49.91 -32.32 -9.53
N GLY A 316 48.84 -32.42 -10.30
CA GLY A 316 48.20 -33.70 -10.68
C GLY A 316 46.94 -34.08 -9.90
N ALA A 317 46.33 -33.17 -9.10
CA ALA A 317 45.05 -33.40 -8.50
C ALA A 317 43.93 -32.68 -9.32
N PHE A 318 42.86 -33.39 -9.64
CA PHE A 318 41.67 -32.76 -10.23
C PHE A 318 41.03 -31.80 -9.25
N SER A 319 40.91 -30.51 -9.62
CA SER A 319 40.19 -29.56 -8.80
C SER A 319 39.07 -28.92 -9.61
N GLU A 320 37.98 -28.63 -8.91
CA GLU A 320 36.84 -27.90 -9.49
C GLU A 320 37.23 -26.44 -9.81
N VAL A 321 36.68 -25.89 -10.85
CA VAL A 321 36.88 -24.48 -11.22
C VAL A 321 36.08 -23.60 -10.29
N ASN A 322 36.72 -22.86 -9.42
CA ASN A 322 36.12 -21.89 -8.50
C ASN A 322 36.02 -20.51 -9.15
N THR A 323 34.80 -20.03 -9.36
CA THR A 323 34.54 -18.74 -10.02
C THR A 323 34.09 -17.65 -9.04
N PHE A 324 34.07 -17.90 -7.73
CA PHE A 324 33.73 -16.90 -6.73
C PHE A 324 34.92 -15.94 -6.47
N PRO A 325 34.66 -14.72 -5.98
CA PRO A 325 35.72 -13.75 -5.66
C PRO A 325 36.74 -14.35 -4.67
N GLY A 326 38.06 -14.17 -4.96
CA GLY A 326 39.16 -14.78 -4.15
C GLY A 326 39.27 -16.28 -4.26
N GLY A 327 38.48 -16.94 -5.11
CA GLY A 327 38.57 -18.38 -5.35
C GLY A 327 39.85 -18.77 -6.06
N MET A 328 40.38 -19.98 -5.80
CA MET A 328 41.56 -20.52 -6.47
C MET A 328 41.17 -21.74 -7.28
N SER A 329 41.51 -21.72 -8.58
CA SER A 329 41.34 -22.84 -9.50
C SER A 329 42.66 -23.30 -10.00
N TYR A 330 42.81 -24.61 -10.24
CA TYR A 330 44.10 -25.20 -10.65
C TYR A 330 44.03 -25.60 -12.13
N TYR A 331 45.16 -25.44 -12.85
CA TYR A 331 45.31 -25.80 -14.24
C TYR A 331 46.53 -26.65 -14.47
N ASP A 332 46.60 -27.40 -15.57
CA ASP A 332 47.72 -28.27 -15.86
C ASP A 332 48.95 -27.47 -16.32
N VAL A 333 50.16 -27.86 -15.82
CA VAL A 333 51.41 -27.14 -16.03
C VAL A 333 51.85 -27.12 -17.51
N GLU A 334 51.44 -28.08 -18.33
CA GLU A 334 51.70 -28.07 -19.77
C GLU A 334 51.07 -26.87 -20.48
N THR A 335 49.96 -26.36 -19.98
CA THR A 335 49.29 -25.17 -20.47
C THR A 335 49.98 -23.87 -20.02
N ALA A 336 50.77 -23.89 -18.95
CA ALA A 336 51.48 -22.73 -18.39
C ALA A 336 52.54 -22.16 -19.33
N SER A 337 53.18 -23.01 -20.13
CA SER A 337 54.18 -22.56 -21.10
C SER A 337 53.65 -21.65 -22.21
N GLN A 338 52.33 -21.64 -22.39
CA GLN A 338 51.65 -20.78 -23.39
C GLN A 338 51.24 -19.42 -22.82
N VAL A 339 51.22 -19.22 -21.50
CA VAL A 339 50.66 -18.03 -20.83
C VAL A 339 51.76 -17.06 -20.33
N GLY A 340 52.94 -17.08 -20.91
CA GLY A 340 53.94 -16.01 -20.65
C GLY A 340 54.66 -16.02 -19.33
N GLY A 341 54.78 -17.21 -18.64
CA GLY A 341 55.73 -17.40 -17.55
C GLY A 341 55.27 -16.96 -16.13
N ASN A 342 54.05 -16.43 -15.95
CA ASN A 342 53.52 -16.17 -14.61
C ASN A 342 52.62 -17.33 -14.19
N PRO A 343 52.99 -18.09 -13.13
CA PRO A 343 52.22 -19.28 -12.72
C PRO A 343 50.86 -18.95 -12.12
N PHE A 344 50.67 -17.72 -11.70
CA PHE A 344 49.37 -17.23 -11.18
C PHE A 344 48.85 -16.16 -12.08
N PHE A 345 47.64 -16.36 -12.61
CA PHE A 345 46.97 -15.32 -13.41
C PHE A 345 45.49 -15.24 -13.03
N PRO A 346 44.90 -14.01 -13.08
CA PRO A 346 43.48 -13.82 -12.78
C PRO A 346 42.60 -14.41 -13.89
N LEU A 347 41.51 -15.05 -13.49
CA LEU A 347 40.45 -15.46 -14.43
C LEU A 347 39.62 -14.20 -14.82
N ILE A 348 39.94 -13.62 -15.98
CA ILE A 348 39.28 -12.43 -16.47
C ILE A 348 37.94 -12.82 -17.11
N SER A 349 36.84 -12.35 -16.55
CA SER A 349 35.46 -12.64 -17.05
C SER A 349 35.08 -11.84 -18.30
N GLY A 350 35.90 -10.89 -18.79
CA GLY A 350 35.59 -10.05 -19.94
C GLY A 350 34.41 -9.10 -19.74
N ALA A 351 33.95 -8.88 -18.52
CA ALA A 351 32.81 -8.03 -18.22
C ALA A 351 33.11 -6.56 -18.59
N ASN A 352 32.28 -5.99 -19.47
CA ASN A 352 32.36 -4.57 -19.84
C ASN A 352 31.46 -3.74 -18.92
N LEU A 353 31.96 -3.40 -17.73
CA LEU A 353 31.21 -2.62 -16.73
C LEU A 353 30.67 -1.27 -17.23
N PRO A 354 31.38 -0.47 -18.06
CA PRO A 354 30.83 0.76 -18.62
C PRO A 354 29.53 0.56 -19.41
N VAL A 355 29.51 -0.40 -20.34
CA VAL A 355 28.32 -0.69 -21.16
C VAL A 355 27.16 -1.15 -20.28
N THR A 356 27.42 -1.96 -19.27
CA THR A 356 26.39 -2.43 -18.34
C THR A 356 25.81 -1.27 -17.53
N ARG A 357 26.61 -0.28 -17.13
CA ARG A 357 26.14 0.92 -16.44
C ARG A 357 25.29 1.81 -17.33
N ASP A 358 25.64 1.96 -18.61
CA ASP A 358 24.84 2.72 -19.57
C ASP A 358 23.46 2.08 -19.74
N MET A 359 23.39 0.76 -19.93
CA MET A 359 22.12 0.02 -19.98
C MET A 359 21.32 0.15 -18.68
N GLN A 360 21.96 0.11 -17.51
CA GLN A 360 21.28 0.33 -16.23
C GLN A 360 20.70 1.74 -16.14
N THR A 361 21.41 2.74 -16.67
CA THR A 361 20.94 4.13 -16.68
C THR A 361 19.70 4.28 -17.58
N ASP A 362 19.66 3.61 -18.73
CA ASP A 362 18.50 3.62 -19.62
C ASP A 362 17.27 3.00 -18.93
N ILE A 363 17.43 1.87 -18.24
CA ILE A 363 16.33 1.26 -17.50
C ILE A 363 15.88 2.14 -16.33
N ARG A 364 16.80 2.81 -15.61
CA ARG A 364 16.43 3.81 -14.59
C ARG A 364 15.58 4.94 -15.16
N ASN A 365 15.89 5.39 -16.37
CA ASN A 365 15.11 6.41 -17.06
C ASN A 365 13.73 5.90 -17.45
N GLN A 366 13.59 4.64 -17.88
CA GLN A 366 12.29 4.01 -18.17
C GLN A 366 11.44 3.89 -16.92
N VAL A 367 12.01 3.40 -15.81
CA VAL A 367 11.33 3.36 -14.51
C VAL A 367 10.93 4.76 -14.05
N ALA A 368 11.81 5.76 -14.21
CA ALA A 368 11.50 7.14 -13.86
C ALA A 368 10.38 7.72 -14.73
N ALA A 369 10.32 7.36 -16.02
CA ALA A 369 9.24 7.76 -16.93
C ALA A 369 7.90 7.13 -16.53
N ALA A 370 7.88 5.86 -16.14
CA ALA A 370 6.65 5.18 -15.64
C ALA A 370 6.07 5.85 -14.39
N PHE A 371 6.90 6.52 -13.58
CA PHE A 371 6.46 7.33 -12.44
C PHE A 371 6.38 8.84 -12.77
N PHE A 372 6.28 9.22 -14.02
CA PHE A 372 6.13 10.61 -14.50
C PHE A 372 7.21 11.57 -14.01
N LYS A 373 8.37 11.05 -13.56
CA LYS A 373 9.45 11.88 -12.98
C LYS A 373 10.02 12.88 -13.97
N ASN A 374 10.00 12.56 -15.26
CA ASN A 374 10.49 13.45 -16.33
C ASN A 374 9.64 14.70 -16.48
N ILE A 375 8.35 14.62 -16.16
CA ILE A 375 7.40 15.73 -16.24
C ILE A 375 7.46 16.57 -14.95
N LEU A 376 7.69 15.89 -13.81
CA LEU A 376 7.76 16.53 -12.48
C LEU A 376 9.05 17.34 -12.26
N ASN A 377 10.15 16.95 -12.90
CA ASN A 377 11.41 17.66 -12.74
C ASN A 377 11.45 18.88 -13.63
N LEU A 378 11.30 20.07 -13.02
CA LEU A 378 11.67 21.31 -13.66
C LEU A 378 13.17 21.28 -13.96
N PRO A 379 13.62 21.59 -15.20
CA PRO A 379 15.03 21.62 -15.51
C PRO A 379 15.75 22.62 -14.61
N GLN A 380 16.70 22.12 -13.82
CA GLN A 380 17.51 22.93 -12.90
C GLN A 380 18.59 23.75 -13.63
N SER A 381 18.86 23.42 -14.89
CA SER A 381 19.83 24.08 -15.75
C SER A 381 19.19 24.44 -17.09
N GLY A 382 18.87 25.70 -17.27
CA GLY A 382 18.29 26.23 -18.50
C GLY A 382 17.88 27.71 -18.32
N PRO A 383 17.42 28.38 -19.39
CA PRO A 383 16.88 29.73 -19.26
C PRO A 383 15.73 29.73 -18.24
N GLN A 384 15.58 30.82 -17.47
CA GLN A 384 14.54 30.97 -16.48
C GLN A 384 13.18 30.72 -17.15
N MET A 385 12.45 29.72 -16.63
CA MET A 385 11.09 29.41 -17.12
C MET A 385 10.14 30.54 -16.74
N THR A 386 9.28 30.90 -17.67
CA THR A 386 8.20 31.84 -17.40
C THR A 386 7.12 31.21 -16.51
N ALA A 387 6.39 32.02 -15.75
CA ALA A 387 5.27 31.54 -14.93
C ALA A 387 4.23 30.76 -15.78
N THR A 388 4.05 31.17 -17.03
CA THR A 388 3.15 30.51 -17.99
C THR A 388 3.62 29.09 -18.37
N GLU A 389 4.92 28.89 -18.57
CA GLU A 389 5.48 27.56 -18.86
C GLU A 389 5.35 26.61 -17.65
N VAL A 390 5.52 27.13 -16.44
CA VAL A 390 5.31 26.34 -15.21
C VAL A 390 3.86 25.90 -15.09
N ILE A 391 2.91 26.80 -15.39
CA ILE A 391 1.46 26.48 -15.37
C ILE A 391 1.13 25.45 -16.45
N GLN A 392 1.63 25.63 -17.69
CA GLN A 392 1.39 24.69 -18.79
C GLN A 392 1.92 23.28 -18.46
N ARG A 393 3.10 23.15 -17.88
CA ARG A 393 3.65 21.85 -17.45
C ARG A 393 2.85 21.22 -16.34
N LYS A 394 2.36 22.03 -15.39
CA LYS A 394 1.44 21.55 -14.36
C LYS A 394 0.16 21.01 -14.97
N ASP A 395 -0.40 21.72 -15.95
CA ASP A 395 -1.62 21.30 -16.65
C ASP A 395 -1.38 20.05 -17.51
N GLU A 396 -0.21 19.92 -18.14
CA GLU A 396 0.19 18.71 -18.87
C GLU A 396 0.31 17.50 -17.96
N PHE A 397 0.98 17.66 -16.81
CA PHE A 397 1.06 16.62 -15.80
C PHE A 397 -0.33 16.17 -15.29
N ILE A 398 -1.24 17.12 -15.02
CA ILE A 398 -2.61 16.82 -14.60
C ILE A 398 -3.40 16.02 -15.65
N ARG A 399 -3.07 16.17 -16.95
CA ARG A 399 -3.72 15.41 -18.03
C ARG A 399 -3.16 14.00 -18.19
N GLU A 400 -1.91 13.77 -17.80
CA GLU A 400 -1.26 12.47 -17.95
C GLU A 400 -1.42 11.58 -16.69
N VAL A 401 -1.67 12.20 -15.54
CA VAL A 401 -1.94 11.53 -14.26
C VAL A 401 -3.44 11.51 -13.94
#